data_05831d2b2d01cc6f0545e31af6d4027d
#
_entry.id   05831d2b2d01cc6f0545e31af6d4027d
#
_cell.length_a   1.000
_cell.length_b   1.000
_cell.length_c   1.000
_cell.angle_alpha   90.00
_cell.angle_beta   90.00
_cell.angle_gamma   90.00
#
_symmetry.space_group_name_H-M   'P 1'
#
loop_
_entity.id
_entity.type
_entity.pdbx_description
1 polymer ?
#
loop_
_entity_poly.entity_id
_entity_poly.type
_entity_poly.pdbx_seq_one_letter_code
_entity_poly.pdbx_strand_id
1 'polypeptide(L)'
;MRLSIVMLLAMAQPLSSPQFELVQPELFAAAGGQPNAWADIDGDDDLDLFVGFQQGKPNRLYRNDGGRFVDVAGAAGIADLTDTRAAAWGDFDGDGDVDLYVGFTRRSDTRNRLYRNDGAGTHFTDVAAAMGVDAIGETRQISWIDYDNDGDLDLFVAFRDAPNMLFRNDGGRFTSVGQELGVDDPRRTVGAVWFDFDEDGDLDLFVANQNGDANGLFRNDGARFVDVARELGVEAAGRPETSGSNGPSVSDVDGDGHLDLFVAGYGGNFLYRSTGRGRFVEVAAEFGVKGGDKATPSRWGDYDNDGHPDLYVSSYVDQPTNERDFLFHREGNRFVDVLPALKLPHGATHGVQWVDFDNDGDLDLSLTNNNPTGAHPLYRNLLESPRASQSVEVRVVDNRGRQTRAGSEVRVYAAGTRRLLGSGLVDTGSGYCSQNVMPVHVGLGSSSRVDIEVTSMSKIRRVMTWQTGVTPGRGVLTIRTLR
;
A
#
# COMPACT_ATOMS: atom_id res chain seq x y z
N MET A 1 -14.19 58.39 -19.61
CA MET A 1 -13.21 57.34 -19.99
C MET A 1 -13.46 56.14 -19.05
N ARG A 2 -14.18 55.12 -19.51
CA ARG A 2 -14.44 53.91 -18.74
C ARG A 2 -13.41 52.85 -19.17
N LEU A 3 -12.54 52.44 -18.24
CA LEU A 3 -11.63 51.32 -18.47
C LEU A 3 -12.45 50.01 -18.30
N SER A 4 -12.59 49.28 -19.40
CA SER A 4 -13.09 47.92 -19.39
C SER A 4 -11.91 47.01 -19.06
N ILE A 5 -11.94 46.37 -17.87
CA ILE A 5 -11.02 45.29 -17.51
C ILE A 5 -11.56 44.03 -18.21
N VAL A 6 -10.86 43.57 -19.23
CA VAL A 6 -11.10 42.26 -19.83
C VAL A 6 -10.39 41.24 -18.96
N MET A 7 -11.16 40.50 -18.18
CA MET A 7 -10.69 39.33 -17.46
C MET A 7 -10.52 38.20 -18.50
N LEU A 8 -9.26 37.89 -18.87
CA LEU A 8 -8.96 36.66 -19.59
C LEU A 8 -9.16 35.51 -18.63
N LEU A 9 -10.28 34.81 -18.74
CA LEU A 9 -10.39 33.44 -18.21
C LEU A 9 -9.42 32.59 -19.06
N ALA A 10 -8.32 32.17 -18.48
CA ALA A 10 -7.55 31.06 -19.01
C ALA A 10 -8.46 29.84 -18.93
N MET A 11 -9.02 29.39 -20.04
CA MET A 11 -9.64 28.09 -20.12
C MET A 11 -8.52 27.07 -19.90
N ALA A 12 -8.55 26.36 -18.74
CA ALA A 12 -7.76 25.16 -18.56
C ALA A 12 -8.11 24.23 -19.74
N GLN A 13 -7.11 23.81 -20.49
CA GLN A 13 -7.33 22.76 -21.49
C GLN A 13 -7.81 21.51 -20.74
N PRO A 14 -8.79 20.79 -21.28
CA PRO A 14 -9.14 19.50 -20.68
C PRO A 14 -7.87 18.64 -20.70
N LEU A 15 -7.51 18.13 -19.53
CA LEU A 15 -6.43 17.19 -19.35
C LEU A 15 -6.67 16.01 -20.30
N SER A 16 -5.70 15.68 -21.14
CA SER A 16 -5.78 14.43 -21.90
C SER A 16 -5.94 13.30 -20.90
N SER A 17 -7.01 12.51 -21.01
CA SER A 17 -7.21 11.37 -20.15
C SER A 17 -6.01 10.45 -20.25
N PRO A 18 -5.44 9.95 -19.14
CA PRO A 18 -4.33 9.01 -19.20
C PRO A 18 -4.70 7.82 -20.09
N GLN A 19 -3.73 7.33 -20.82
CA GLN A 19 -3.89 6.17 -21.67
C GLN A 19 -3.11 5.02 -21.04
N PHE A 20 -3.70 3.85 -20.99
CA PHE A 20 -3.08 2.67 -20.43
C PHE A 20 -2.86 1.63 -21.52
N GLU A 21 -1.68 1.01 -21.55
CA GLU A 21 -1.31 -0.05 -22.47
C GLU A 21 -0.99 -1.35 -21.73
N LEU A 22 -1.48 -2.49 -22.22
CA LEU A 22 -1.17 -3.80 -21.64
C LEU A 22 0.30 -4.17 -21.85
N VAL A 23 0.98 -4.51 -20.78
CA VAL A 23 2.36 -5.02 -20.78
C VAL A 23 2.34 -6.52 -20.87
N GLN A 24 3.05 -7.09 -21.86
CA GLN A 24 3.24 -8.54 -22.05
C GLN A 24 2.00 -9.41 -21.74
N PRO A 25 0.84 -9.18 -22.38
CA PRO A 25 -0.45 -9.76 -21.98
C PRO A 25 -0.45 -11.30 -21.93
N GLU A 26 0.37 -11.97 -22.73
CA GLU A 26 0.49 -13.43 -22.72
C GLU A 26 1.19 -13.94 -21.44
N LEU A 27 2.15 -13.18 -20.91
CA LEU A 27 2.86 -13.52 -19.67
C LEU A 27 1.94 -13.39 -18.46
N PHE A 28 1.13 -12.34 -18.42
CA PHE A 28 0.22 -12.01 -17.33
C PHE A 28 -1.20 -12.59 -17.50
N ALA A 29 -1.38 -13.58 -18.39
CA ALA A 29 -2.69 -14.17 -18.69
C ALA A 29 -3.19 -15.18 -17.65
N ALA A 30 -2.35 -15.64 -16.71
CA ALA A 30 -2.76 -16.65 -15.75
C ALA A 30 -3.87 -16.13 -14.82
N ALA A 31 -4.95 -16.90 -14.69
CA ALA A 31 -6.11 -16.56 -13.86
C ALA A 31 -5.95 -17.02 -12.41
N GLY A 32 -6.63 -16.35 -11.46
CA GLY A 32 -6.68 -16.74 -10.04
C GLY A 32 -5.62 -16.08 -9.17
N GLY A 33 -5.01 -14.99 -9.64
CA GLY A 33 -4.10 -14.16 -8.83
C GLY A 33 -4.81 -13.51 -7.65
N GLN A 34 -4.12 -13.42 -6.52
CA GLN A 34 -4.59 -12.84 -5.26
C GLN A 34 -3.72 -11.64 -4.85
N PRO A 35 -2.69 -11.79 -3.96
CA PRO A 35 -1.78 -10.70 -3.70
C PRO A 35 -0.88 -10.42 -4.90
N ASN A 36 -0.57 -9.15 -5.11
CA ASN A 36 0.52 -8.68 -5.96
C ASN A 36 1.44 -7.80 -5.11
N ALA A 37 2.69 -8.20 -4.95
CA ALA A 37 3.65 -7.51 -4.10
C ALA A 37 4.92 -7.19 -4.90
N TRP A 38 5.38 -5.93 -4.81
CA TRP A 38 6.46 -5.37 -5.59
C TRP A 38 7.69 -5.07 -4.72
N ALA A 39 8.86 -5.41 -5.22
CA ALA A 39 10.15 -5.05 -4.63
C ALA A 39 11.26 -5.20 -5.67
N ASP A 40 12.36 -4.51 -5.50
CA ASP A 40 13.60 -4.75 -6.21
C ASP A 40 14.33 -5.92 -5.52
N ILE A 41 14.26 -7.13 -6.09
CA ILE A 41 14.75 -8.36 -5.45
C ILE A 41 16.22 -8.66 -5.75
N ASP A 42 16.80 -8.05 -6.78
CA ASP A 42 18.16 -8.31 -7.21
C ASP A 42 19.09 -7.09 -7.19
N GLY A 43 18.55 -5.94 -6.76
CA GLY A 43 19.33 -4.73 -6.48
C GLY A 43 19.71 -3.95 -7.72
N ASP A 44 18.95 -4.09 -8.83
CA ASP A 44 19.20 -3.38 -10.08
C ASP A 44 18.40 -2.08 -10.25
N ASP A 45 17.58 -1.71 -9.24
CA ASP A 45 16.66 -0.59 -9.19
C ASP A 45 15.42 -0.72 -10.11
N ASP A 46 15.19 -1.87 -10.74
CA ASP A 46 13.93 -2.19 -11.41
C ASP A 46 13.01 -2.96 -10.42
N LEU A 47 11.74 -2.60 -10.37
CA LEU A 47 10.80 -3.26 -9.45
C LEU A 47 10.28 -4.57 -10.04
N ASP A 48 10.40 -5.65 -9.26
CA ASP A 48 9.96 -7.00 -9.58
C ASP A 48 8.60 -7.31 -8.96
N LEU A 49 7.87 -8.28 -9.52
CA LEU A 49 6.50 -8.58 -9.13
C LEU A 49 6.35 -10.03 -8.63
N PHE A 50 5.94 -10.22 -7.39
CA PHE A 50 5.39 -11.48 -6.90
C PHE A 50 3.87 -11.49 -7.03
N VAL A 51 3.32 -12.59 -7.58
CA VAL A 51 1.87 -12.85 -7.62
C VAL A 51 1.57 -14.20 -6.98
N GLY A 52 0.77 -14.17 -5.93
CA GLY A 52 0.27 -15.37 -5.28
C GLY A 52 -0.96 -15.92 -5.97
N PHE A 53 -1.04 -17.23 -6.12
CA PHE A 53 -2.15 -17.92 -6.80
C PHE A 53 -2.89 -18.88 -5.88
N GLN A 54 -4.09 -19.24 -6.30
CA GLN A 54 -4.95 -20.24 -5.66
C GLN A 54 -5.28 -21.40 -6.63
N GLN A 55 -6.04 -22.37 -6.12
CA GLN A 55 -6.55 -23.52 -6.89
C GLN A 55 -5.43 -24.44 -7.41
N GLY A 56 -4.36 -24.57 -6.62
CA GLY A 56 -3.22 -25.45 -6.98
C GLY A 56 -2.38 -24.92 -8.14
N LYS A 57 -2.46 -23.64 -8.45
CA LYS A 57 -1.58 -22.99 -9.44
C LYS A 57 -0.31 -22.50 -8.74
N PRO A 58 0.85 -22.58 -9.40
CA PRO A 58 2.10 -22.10 -8.82
C PRO A 58 2.09 -20.58 -8.69
N ASN A 59 2.66 -20.08 -7.59
CA ASN A 59 3.00 -18.68 -7.47
C ASN A 59 3.99 -18.25 -8.56
N ARG A 60 4.00 -16.98 -8.90
CA ARG A 60 4.88 -16.38 -9.89
C ARG A 60 5.77 -15.32 -9.26
N LEU A 61 7.00 -15.26 -9.75
CA LEU A 61 7.92 -14.17 -9.51
C LEU A 61 8.40 -13.67 -10.85
N TYR A 62 8.00 -12.48 -11.21
CA TYR A 62 8.36 -11.85 -12.46
C TYR A 62 9.51 -10.88 -12.22
N ARG A 63 10.72 -11.27 -12.63
CA ARG A 63 11.86 -10.37 -12.65
C ARG A 63 11.70 -9.38 -13.79
N ASN A 64 11.94 -8.13 -13.50
CA ASN A 64 11.89 -7.01 -14.43
C ASN A 64 13.31 -6.68 -14.92
N ASP A 65 13.53 -6.72 -16.22
CA ASP A 65 14.78 -6.31 -16.83
C ASP A 65 14.50 -5.08 -17.74
N GLY A 66 14.40 -3.89 -17.16
CA GLY A 66 14.13 -2.64 -17.89
C GLY A 66 12.75 -2.58 -18.55
N GLY A 67 11.69 -2.95 -17.84
CA GLY A 67 10.31 -3.00 -18.34
C GLY A 67 9.96 -4.28 -19.08
N ARG A 68 10.84 -5.28 -19.07
CA ARG A 68 10.62 -6.60 -19.63
C ARG A 68 10.65 -7.68 -18.55
N PHE A 69 9.52 -8.31 -18.33
CA PHE A 69 9.34 -9.32 -17.29
C PHE A 69 9.63 -10.74 -17.76
N VAL A 70 10.19 -11.56 -16.85
CA VAL A 70 10.43 -12.99 -17.01
C VAL A 70 10.04 -13.71 -15.73
N ASP A 71 9.23 -14.78 -15.83
CA ASP A 71 8.87 -15.61 -14.68
C ASP A 71 10.06 -16.46 -14.22
N VAL A 72 10.56 -16.17 -13.04
CA VAL A 72 11.71 -16.86 -12.42
C VAL A 72 11.31 -17.71 -11.20
N ALA A 73 10.03 -17.75 -10.79
CA ALA A 73 9.58 -18.40 -9.56
C ALA A 73 10.04 -19.86 -9.39
N GLY A 74 10.02 -20.63 -10.49
CA GLY A 74 10.46 -22.01 -10.46
C GLY A 74 11.96 -22.17 -10.20
N ALA A 75 12.79 -21.33 -10.82
CA ALA A 75 14.24 -21.32 -10.61
C ALA A 75 14.61 -20.78 -9.22
N ALA A 76 13.89 -19.77 -8.76
CA ALA A 76 14.09 -19.15 -7.44
C ALA A 76 13.58 -20.00 -6.26
N GLY A 77 12.82 -21.08 -6.51
CA GLY A 77 12.36 -21.98 -5.46
C GLY A 77 11.07 -21.56 -4.74
N ILE A 78 10.33 -20.57 -5.28
CA ILE A 78 9.11 -20.04 -4.63
C ILE A 78 7.82 -20.29 -5.43
N ALA A 79 7.84 -21.16 -6.42
CA ALA A 79 6.66 -21.57 -7.19
C ALA A 79 5.74 -22.51 -6.38
N ASP A 80 5.32 -22.09 -5.20
CA ASP A 80 4.43 -22.86 -4.33
C ASP A 80 3.06 -23.07 -4.95
N LEU A 81 2.49 -24.26 -4.75
CA LEU A 81 1.16 -24.67 -5.22
C LEU A 81 0.06 -24.49 -4.16
N THR A 82 0.42 -24.03 -2.97
CA THR A 82 -0.52 -23.78 -1.88
C THR A 82 -1.32 -22.52 -2.18
N ASP A 83 -2.61 -22.53 -1.80
CA ASP A 83 -3.50 -21.39 -2.04
C ASP A 83 -3.02 -20.13 -1.30
N THR A 84 -2.24 -19.32 -1.99
CA THR A 84 -1.65 -18.10 -1.46
C THR A 84 -2.71 -17.02 -1.27
N ARG A 85 -2.66 -16.33 -0.14
CA ARG A 85 -3.62 -15.29 0.19
C ARG A 85 -2.99 -13.93 0.49
N ALA A 86 -1.79 -13.91 1.05
CA ALA A 86 -1.10 -12.68 1.39
C ALA A 86 0.39 -12.80 1.08
N ALA A 87 1.04 -11.68 0.80
CA ALA A 87 2.47 -11.59 0.54
C ALA A 87 3.03 -10.25 1.01
N ALA A 88 4.20 -10.26 1.64
CA ALA A 88 4.87 -9.05 2.09
C ALA A 88 6.37 -9.17 1.91
N TRP A 89 6.96 -8.17 1.26
CA TRP A 89 8.40 -8.02 1.14
C TRP A 89 8.97 -7.23 2.32
N GLY A 90 10.15 -7.61 2.78
CA GLY A 90 10.90 -6.89 3.83
C GLY A 90 12.25 -7.53 4.10
N ASP A 91 13.27 -6.74 4.39
CA ASP A 91 14.62 -7.18 4.79
C ASP A 91 14.59 -7.50 6.29
N PHE A 92 14.22 -8.75 6.67
CA PHE A 92 13.99 -9.12 8.07
C PHE A 92 15.26 -9.37 8.86
N ASP A 93 16.35 -9.77 8.21
CA ASP A 93 17.63 -10.07 8.89
C ASP A 93 18.68 -8.97 8.70
N GLY A 94 18.34 -7.93 7.94
CA GLY A 94 19.15 -6.72 7.81
C GLY A 94 20.37 -6.88 6.95
N ASP A 95 20.39 -7.87 6.05
CA ASP A 95 21.51 -8.13 5.14
C ASP A 95 21.51 -7.26 3.87
N GLY A 96 20.38 -6.61 3.58
CA GLY A 96 20.18 -5.67 2.47
C GLY A 96 19.38 -6.25 1.32
N ASP A 97 19.17 -7.55 1.29
CA ASP A 97 18.30 -8.21 0.32
C ASP A 97 16.86 -8.26 0.86
N VAL A 98 15.86 -8.10 0.00
CA VAL A 98 14.46 -8.19 0.45
C VAL A 98 13.98 -9.63 0.48
N ASP A 99 13.33 -10.02 1.58
CA ASP A 99 12.78 -11.33 1.84
C ASP A 99 11.26 -11.35 1.66
N LEU A 100 10.68 -12.53 1.46
CA LEU A 100 9.27 -12.68 1.19
C LEU A 100 8.55 -13.51 2.26
N TYR A 101 7.60 -12.92 2.99
CA TYR A 101 6.67 -13.68 3.81
C TYR A 101 5.38 -13.95 3.05
N VAL A 102 4.95 -15.23 3.01
CA VAL A 102 3.77 -15.69 2.28
C VAL A 102 2.77 -16.35 3.22
N GLY A 103 1.54 -15.84 3.19
CA GLY A 103 0.41 -16.35 3.95
C GLY A 103 -0.59 -17.09 3.07
N PHE A 104 -1.21 -18.14 3.63
CA PHE A 104 -2.10 -19.02 2.89
C PHE A 104 -3.53 -19.00 3.41
N THR A 105 -4.48 -19.46 2.59
CA THR A 105 -5.81 -19.82 3.05
C THR A 105 -5.73 -21.07 3.92
N ARG A 106 -6.53 -21.11 4.99
CA ARG A 106 -6.48 -22.24 5.92
C ARG A 106 -6.89 -23.54 5.24
N ARG A 107 -5.93 -24.47 5.18
CA ARG A 107 -6.17 -25.90 5.15
C ARG A 107 -5.58 -26.47 6.43
N SER A 108 -6.04 -27.63 6.91
CA SER A 108 -5.83 -28.14 8.26
C SER A 108 -4.38 -28.11 8.80
N ASP A 109 -3.40 -27.99 7.94
CA ASP A 109 -1.97 -28.08 8.24
C ASP A 109 -1.09 -27.08 7.47
N THR A 110 -1.71 -26.14 6.75
CA THR A 110 -0.96 -25.14 5.98
C THR A 110 -0.33 -24.11 6.91
N ARG A 111 0.99 -24.00 6.80
CA ARG A 111 1.81 -23.04 7.56
C ARG A 111 2.30 -21.95 6.65
N ASN A 112 2.31 -20.71 7.13
CA ASN A 112 2.92 -19.58 6.44
C ASN A 112 4.42 -19.83 6.23
N ARG A 113 5.00 -19.18 5.22
CA ARG A 113 6.40 -19.32 4.85
C ARG A 113 7.13 -17.99 4.90
N LEU A 114 8.38 -18.04 5.31
CA LEU A 114 9.33 -16.94 5.20
C LEU A 114 10.45 -17.38 4.27
N TYR A 115 10.47 -16.82 3.08
CA TYR A 115 11.48 -17.09 2.08
C TYR A 115 12.59 -16.05 2.19
N ARG A 116 13.74 -16.46 2.76
CA ARG A 116 14.93 -15.63 2.78
C ARG A 116 15.58 -15.60 1.41
N ASN A 117 15.94 -14.41 0.94
CA ASN A 117 16.66 -14.20 -0.32
C ASN A 117 18.15 -14.51 -0.11
N ASP A 118 18.61 -15.64 -0.64
CA ASP A 118 20.01 -16.10 -0.47
C ASP A 118 20.90 -15.71 -1.66
N GLY A 119 20.49 -14.75 -2.49
CA GLY A 119 21.32 -14.39 -3.63
C GLY A 119 20.64 -13.54 -4.70
N ALA A 120 20.41 -12.27 -4.41
CA ALA A 120 19.94 -11.28 -5.37
C ALA A 120 18.79 -11.83 -6.25
N GLY A 121 17.69 -12.26 -5.63
CA GLY A 121 16.49 -12.74 -6.32
C GLY A 121 16.59 -14.10 -7.02
N THR A 122 17.75 -14.74 -7.03
CA THR A 122 17.95 -16.00 -7.79
C THR A 122 17.63 -17.27 -7.01
N HIS A 123 17.65 -17.20 -5.68
CA HIS A 123 17.40 -18.35 -4.80
C HIS A 123 16.80 -17.90 -3.47
N PHE A 124 15.71 -18.56 -3.06
CA PHE A 124 15.05 -18.31 -1.80
C PHE A 124 14.96 -19.60 -0.96
N THR A 125 15.22 -19.48 0.34
CA THR A 125 15.11 -20.59 1.29
C THR A 125 13.98 -20.34 2.28
N ASP A 126 13.05 -21.29 2.44
CA ASP A 126 12.01 -21.22 3.47
C ASP A 126 12.62 -21.44 4.86
N VAL A 127 12.63 -20.37 5.67
CA VAL A 127 13.18 -20.36 7.03
C VAL A 127 12.11 -20.19 8.12
N ALA A 128 10.82 -20.13 7.76
CA ALA A 128 9.73 -19.80 8.70
C ALA A 128 9.72 -20.67 9.96
N ALA A 129 9.84 -21.99 9.80
CA ALA A 129 9.85 -22.93 10.94
C ALA A 129 11.09 -22.75 11.83
N ALA A 130 12.25 -22.46 11.22
CA ALA A 130 13.49 -22.24 11.97
C ALA A 130 13.45 -20.92 12.76
N MET A 131 12.76 -19.91 12.22
CA MET A 131 12.55 -18.59 12.84
C MET A 131 11.35 -18.56 13.82
N GLY A 132 10.50 -19.62 13.83
CA GLY A 132 9.32 -19.67 14.69
C GLY A 132 8.17 -18.78 14.25
N VAL A 133 8.11 -18.43 12.95
CA VAL A 133 7.07 -17.58 12.34
C VAL A 133 6.18 -18.34 11.36
N ASP A 134 6.22 -19.66 11.35
CA ASP A 134 5.41 -20.56 10.53
C ASP A 134 3.94 -20.64 11.01
N ALA A 135 3.30 -19.51 11.17
CA ALA A 135 1.95 -19.36 11.73
C ALA A 135 0.89 -20.14 10.92
N ILE A 136 -0.18 -20.57 11.61
CA ILE A 136 -1.31 -21.29 11.02
C ILE A 136 -2.58 -20.47 11.20
N GLY A 137 -3.31 -20.24 10.13
CA GLY A 137 -4.58 -19.54 10.11
C GLY A 137 -5.01 -19.19 8.69
N GLU A 138 -6.21 -18.62 8.55
CA GLU A 138 -6.63 -18.00 7.29
C GLU A 138 -5.98 -16.61 7.20
N THR A 139 -4.73 -16.56 6.73
CA THR A 139 -3.95 -15.31 6.63
C THR A 139 -4.62 -14.33 5.68
N ARG A 140 -4.67 -13.05 6.08
CA ARG A 140 -5.30 -11.98 5.29
C ARG A 140 -4.41 -10.79 5.03
N GLN A 141 -3.68 -10.32 6.02
CA GLN A 141 -2.72 -9.24 5.89
C GLN A 141 -1.43 -9.60 6.59
N ILE A 142 -0.34 -9.16 6.01
CA ILE A 142 1.01 -9.28 6.57
C ILE A 142 1.62 -7.89 6.54
N SER A 143 2.32 -7.50 7.60
CA SER A 143 3.07 -6.25 7.64
C SER A 143 4.42 -6.45 8.30
N TRP A 144 5.46 -6.00 7.63
CA TRP A 144 6.78 -5.77 8.19
C TRP A 144 6.86 -4.33 8.67
N ILE A 145 7.06 -4.14 9.96
CA ILE A 145 7.08 -2.82 10.60
C ILE A 145 8.09 -2.83 11.77
N ASP A 146 8.61 -1.68 12.10
CA ASP A 146 9.46 -1.45 13.30
C ASP A 146 8.55 -0.80 14.37
N TYR A 147 7.69 -1.65 15.06
CA TYR A 147 6.66 -1.13 15.95
C TYR A 147 7.23 -0.58 17.27
N ASP A 148 8.42 -1.05 17.70
CA ASP A 148 9.06 -0.61 18.95
C ASP A 148 10.27 0.32 18.70
N ASN A 149 10.47 0.73 17.46
CA ASN A 149 11.50 1.67 17.02
C ASN A 149 12.93 1.22 17.40
N ASP A 150 13.23 -0.07 17.37
CA ASP A 150 14.57 -0.59 17.65
C ASP A 150 15.46 -0.70 16.41
N GLY A 151 14.86 -0.66 15.22
CA GLY A 151 15.49 -0.61 13.91
C GLY A 151 15.54 -1.95 13.20
N ASP A 152 14.93 -2.99 13.74
CA ASP A 152 14.71 -4.27 13.09
C ASP A 152 13.23 -4.36 12.65
N LEU A 153 12.93 -5.05 11.55
CA LEU A 153 11.55 -5.23 11.10
C LEU A 153 10.87 -6.33 11.87
N ASP A 154 9.77 -6.01 12.53
CA ASP A 154 8.86 -6.92 13.19
C ASP A 154 7.79 -7.44 12.23
N LEU A 155 7.15 -8.55 12.56
CA LEU A 155 6.17 -9.21 11.70
C LEU A 155 4.78 -9.20 12.33
N PHE A 156 3.83 -8.52 11.71
CA PHE A 156 2.41 -8.63 12.01
C PHE A 156 1.70 -9.54 11.01
N VAL A 157 0.87 -10.47 11.51
CA VAL A 157 0.08 -11.39 10.70
C VAL A 157 -1.37 -11.34 11.13
N ALA A 158 -2.24 -10.88 10.24
CA ALA A 158 -3.67 -10.83 10.48
C ALA A 158 -4.37 -12.10 9.98
N PHE A 159 -5.30 -12.61 10.78
CA PHE A 159 -6.10 -13.78 10.45
C PHE A 159 -7.59 -13.47 10.47
N ARG A 160 -8.33 -14.17 9.59
CA ARG A 160 -9.78 -14.10 9.57
C ARG A 160 -10.45 -15.06 10.57
N ASP A 161 -9.76 -16.12 10.95
CA ASP A 161 -10.33 -17.26 11.70
C ASP A 161 -9.57 -17.57 12.99
N ALA A 162 -8.62 -16.73 13.35
CA ALA A 162 -7.80 -16.84 14.55
C ALA A 162 -7.43 -15.42 15.04
N PRO A 163 -6.99 -15.26 16.30
CA PRO A 163 -6.40 -14.00 16.77
C PRO A 163 -5.19 -13.60 15.92
N ASN A 164 -5.04 -12.29 15.70
CA ASN A 164 -3.88 -11.74 15.01
C ASN A 164 -2.59 -12.00 15.81
N MET A 165 -1.46 -12.05 15.11
CA MET A 165 -0.14 -12.24 15.72
C MET A 165 0.78 -11.08 15.45
N LEU A 166 1.56 -10.70 16.45
CA LEU A 166 2.70 -9.80 16.33
C LEU A 166 3.93 -10.54 16.85
N PHE A 167 4.96 -10.60 16.01
CA PHE A 167 6.25 -11.19 16.34
C PHE A 167 7.29 -10.08 16.39
N ARG A 168 7.89 -9.86 17.57
CA ARG A 168 9.04 -8.97 17.70
C ARG A 168 10.31 -9.65 17.20
N ASN A 169 11.07 -8.93 16.41
CA ASN A 169 12.34 -9.36 15.87
C ASN A 169 13.50 -8.73 16.66
N ASP A 170 14.28 -9.54 17.32
CA ASP A 170 15.50 -9.12 18.04
C ASP A 170 16.73 -9.60 17.24
N GLY A 171 17.06 -8.96 16.11
CA GLY A 171 18.22 -9.28 15.26
C GLY A 171 18.13 -10.67 14.60
N GLY A 172 17.00 -10.99 13.95
CA GLY A 172 16.74 -12.28 13.29
C GLY A 172 16.19 -13.35 14.23
N ARG A 173 15.79 -12.99 15.46
CA ARG A 173 15.15 -13.89 16.41
C ARG A 173 13.74 -13.39 16.74
N PHE A 174 12.71 -14.12 16.34
CA PHE A 174 11.33 -13.76 16.54
C PHE A 174 10.75 -14.27 17.86
N THR A 175 9.97 -13.41 18.54
CA THR A 175 9.21 -13.73 19.76
C THR A 175 7.76 -13.26 19.56
N SER A 176 6.79 -14.17 19.77
CA SER A 176 5.36 -13.79 19.71
C SER A 176 5.00 -12.92 20.91
N VAL A 177 4.60 -11.67 20.66
CA VAL A 177 4.30 -10.65 21.67
C VAL A 177 2.89 -10.10 21.57
N GLY A 178 2.11 -10.48 20.55
CA GLY A 178 0.80 -9.88 20.26
C GLY A 178 -0.18 -9.95 21.44
N GLN A 179 -0.24 -11.08 22.13
CA GLN A 179 -1.11 -11.26 23.31
C GLN A 179 -0.67 -10.38 24.50
N GLU A 180 0.63 -10.32 24.76
CA GLU A 180 1.19 -9.50 25.85
C GLU A 180 0.93 -8.01 25.59
N LEU A 181 1.08 -7.58 24.35
CA LEU A 181 0.90 -6.19 23.94
C LEU A 181 -0.57 -5.82 23.67
N GLY A 182 -1.48 -6.79 23.56
CA GLY A 182 -2.91 -6.54 23.37
C GLY A 182 -3.33 -6.25 21.94
N VAL A 183 -2.61 -6.77 20.93
CA VAL A 183 -2.95 -6.67 19.50
C VAL A 183 -3.39 -8.02 18.91
N ASP A 184 -3.59 -9.03 19.74
CA ASP A 184 -4.13 -10.34 19.36
C ASP A 184 -5.65 -10.32 19.11
N ASP A 185 -6.09 -9.36 18.29
CA ASP A 185 -7.51 -9.17 17.97
C ASP A 185 -8.16 -10.47 17.49
N PRO A 186 -9.18 -10.99 18.19
CA PRO A 186 -9.86 -12.23 17.81
C PRO A 186 -10.96 -12.01 16.75
N ARG A 187 -11.25 -10.76 16.36
CA ARG A 187 -12.25 -10.42 15.34
C ARG A 187 -11.76 -10.89 13.96
N ARG A 188 -12.68 -10.97 13.01
CA ARG A 188 -12.40 -11.49 11.67
C ARG A 188 -11.65 -10.44 10.82
N THR A 189 -10.36 -10.30 11.07
CA THR A 189 -9.51 -9.32 10.39
C THR A 189 -9.27 -9.71 8.93
N VAL A 190 -9.41 -8.75 8.02
CA VAL A 190 -9.19 -8.94 6.58
C VAL A 190 -8.14 -7.97 6.03
N GLY A 191 -8.01 -6.79 6.59
CA GLY A 191 -7.00 -5.83 6.20
C GLY A 191 -6.43 -5.13 7.42
N ALA A 192 -5.20 -4.65 7.29
CA ALA A 192 -4.54 -3.86 8.32
C ALA A 192 -3.65 -2.80 7.68
N VAL A 193 -3.47 -1.69 8.35
CA VAL A 193 -2.52 -0.64 7.98
C VAL A 193 -1.92 -0.04 9.24
N TRP A 194 -0.61 0.25 9.19
CA TRP A 194 0.11 0.88 10.29
C TRP A 194 0.45 2.33 9.93
N PHE A 195 0.18 3.26 10.84
CA PHE A 195 0.50 4.68 10.70
C PHE A 195 0.43 5.37 12.06
N ASP A 196 1.16 6.45 12.22
CA ASP A 196 1.17 7.28 13.44
C ASP A 196 -0.03 8.25 13.37
N PHE A 197 -1.22 7.79 13.84
CA PHE A 197 -2.47 8.54 13.67
C PHE A 197 -2.61 9.71 14.65
N ASP A 198 -1.94 9.66 15.80
CA ASP A 198 -2.01 10.74 16.81
C ASP A 198 -0.76 11.61 16.87
N GLU A 199 0.22 11.31 16.00
CA GLU A 199 1.45 12.07 15.78
C GLU A 199 2.41 12.07 16.98
N ASP A 200 2.39 11.00 17.78
CA ASP A 200 3.25 10.87 18.96
C ASP A 200 4.62 10.25 18.65
N GLY A 201 4.79 9.61 17.49
CA GLY A 201 6.04 9.05 17.00
C GLY A 201 6.17 7.55 17.09
N ASP A 202 5.11 6.86 17.47
CA ASP A 202 5.00 5.43 17.45
C ASP A 202 4.00 4.98 16.35
N LEU A 203 4.22 3.83 15.74
CA LEU A 203 3.27 3.29 14.76
C LEU A 203 2.09 2.63 15.47
N ASP A 204 0.90 3.04 15.08
CA ASP A 204 -0.38 2.50 15.53
C ASP A 204 -0.96 1.54 14.48
N LEU A 205 -1.88 0.69 14.90
CA LEU A 205 -2.47 -0.34 14.05
C LEU A 205 -3.96 -0.15 13.86
N PHE A 206 -4.41 0.06 12.61
CA PHE A 206 -5.81 -0.09 12.24
C PHE A 206 -6.06 -1.48 11.64
N VAL A 207 -7.11 -2.18 12.13
CA VAL A 207 -7.58 -3.45 11.57
C VAL A 207 -9.01 -3.33 11.06
N ALA A 208 -9.20 -3.78 9.82
CA ALA A 208 -10.48 -3.83 9.14
C ALA A 208 -11.10 -5.21 9.29
N ASN A 209 -12.27 -5.29 9.94
CA ASN A 209 -12.93 -6.55 10.29
C ASN A 209 -14.21 -6.78 9.47
N GLN A 210 -14.42 -8.03 9.09
CA GLN A 210 -15.58 -8.49 8.29
C GLN A 210 -16.72 -9.07 9.13
N ASN A 211 -17.80 -9.44 8.44
CA ASN A 211 -18.94 -10.19 8.96
C ASN A 211 -19.61 -9.52 10.16
N GLY A 212 -19.77 -8.19 10.08
CA GLY A 212 -20.42 -7.39 11.12
C GLY A 212 -19.55 -7.04 12.32
N ASP A 213 -18.32 -7.57 12.38
CA ASP A 213 -17.40 -7.22 13.44
C ASP A 213 -16.96 -5.76 13.34
N ALA A 214 -16.79 -5.12 14.50
CA ALA A 214 -16.27 -3.76 14.59
C ALA A 214 -14.80 -3.71 14.18
N ASN A 215 -14.35 -2.63 13.56
CA ASN A 215 -12.94 -2.38 13.31
C ASN A 215 -12.20 -2.09 14.62
N GLY A 216 -10.88 -2.28 14.63
CA GLY A 216 -10.00 -1.87 15.71
C GLY A 216 -9.06 -0.74 15.26
N LEU A 217 -8.76 0.16 16.18
CA LEU A 217 -7.65 1.11 16.06
C LEU A 217 -6.86 1.03 17.36
N PHE A 218 -5.72 0.37 17.28
CA PHE A 218 -4.87 0.07 18.41
C PHE A 218 -3.77 1.11 18.51
N ARG A 219 -3.91 2.03 19.49
CA ARG A 219 -2.89 3.03 19.78
C ARG A 219 -1.72 2.37 20.50
N ASN A 220 -0.52 2.64 20.03
CA ASN A 220 0.72 2.19 20.63
C ASN A 220 1.14 3.13 21.77
N ASP A 221 0.98 2.70 23.01
CA ASP A 221 1.44 3.47 24.19
C ASP A 221 2.87 3.04 24.61
N GLY A 222 3.66 2.44 23.73
CA GLY A 222 5.02 1.93 23.95
C GLY A 222 5.06 0.62 24.75
N ALA A 223 4.35 0.53 25.87
CA ALA A 223 4.31 -0.66 26.71
C ALA A 223 3.19 -1.66 26.32
N ARG A 224 2.18 -1.18 25.61
CA ARG A 224 1.04 -1.97 25.12
C ARG A 224 0.24 -1.18 24.11
N PHE A 225 -0.61 -1.87 23.35
CA PHE A 225 -1.60 -1.27 22.50
C PHE A 225 -2.98 -1.17 23.19
N VAL A 226 -3.73 -0.13 22.87
CA VAL A 226 -5.08 0.10 23.40
C VAL A 226 -6.05 0.34 22.25
N ASP A 227 -7.13 -0.47 22.15
CA ASP A 227 -8.16 -0.28 21.12
C ASP A 227 -8.98 0.98 21.43
N VAL A 228 -8.78 2.04 20.65
CA VAL A 228 -9.44 3.34 20.74
C VAL A 228 -10.46 3.59 19.63
N ALA A 229 -10.74 2.58 18.77
CA ALA A 229 -11.60 2.75 17.60
C ALA A 229 -12.99 3.28 17.94
N ARG A 230 -13.57 2.82 19.04
CA ARG A 230 -14.88 3.28 19.54
C ARG A 230 -14.85 4.72 20.01
N GLU A 231 -13.81 5.09 20.76
CA GLU A 231 -13.64 6.44 21.29
C GLU A 231 -13.51 7.47 20.16
N LEU A 232 -12.77 7.09 19.09
CA LEU A 232 -12.48 7.94 17.95
C LEU A 232 -13.52 7.84 16.82
N GLY A 233 -14.54 6.97 16.97
CA GLY A 233 -15.66 6.86 16.04
C GLY A 233 -15.31 6.14 14.72
N VAL A 234 -14.22 5.34 14.68
CA VAL A 234 -13.77 4.60 13.50
C VAL A 234 -14.08 3.09 13.56
N GLU A 235 -14.74 2.64 14.62
CA GLU A 235 -15.07 1.21 14.83
C GLU A 235 -16.06 0.65 13.81
N ALA A 236 -16.90 1.50 13.19
CA ALA A 236 -17.96 1.11 12.27
C ALA A 236 -18.82 -0.05 12.79
N ALA A 237 -19.22 -0.02 14.06
CA ALA A 237 -19.96 -1.07 14.74
C ALA A 237 -21.44 -1.14 14.33
N GLY A 238 -22.13 -2.24 14.69
CA GLY A 238 -23.57 -2.43 14.49
C GLY A 238 -23.94 -2.75 13.04
N ARG A 239 -22.99 -3.10 12.19
CA ARG A 239 -23.21 -3.54 10.82
C ARG A 239 -23.81 -4.98 10.80
N PRO A 240 -24.62 -5.31 9.76
CA PRO A 240 -25.09 -6.68 9.60
C PRO A 240 -23.92 -7.63 9.27
N GLU A 241 -24.09 -8.93 9.51
CA GLU A 241 -23.09 -9.97 9.22
C GLU A 241 -22.71 -10.04 7.71
N THR A 242 -23.55 -9.52 6.83
CA THR A 242 -23.27 -9.43 5.39
C THR A 242 -22.37 -8.24 5.01
N SER A 243 -22.05 -7.37 5.97
CA SER A 243 -21.19 -6.20 5.80
C SER A 243 -19.87 -6.37 6.52
N GLY A 244 -18.90 -5.56 6.18
CA GLY A 244 -17.60 -5.56 6.85
C GLY A 244 -16.58 -4.70 6.11
N SER A 245 -15.50 -4.40 6.79
CA SER A 245 -14.36 -3.67 6.25
C SER A 245 -13.33 -4.65 5.68
N ASN A 246 -12.62 -4.24 4.63
CA ASN A 246 -11.67 -5.11 3.93
C ASN A 246 -10.28 -4.49 3.75
N GLY A 247 -10.20 -3.40 3.01
CA GLY A 247 -8.93 -2.82 2.57
C GLY A 247 -8.75 -1.40 3.09
N PRO A 248 -8.10 -1.22 4.26
CA PRO A 248 -7.74 0.10 4.73
C PRO A 248 -6.55 0.64 3.93
N SER A 249 -6.50 1.95 3.75
CA SER A 249 -5.36 2.66 3.19
C SER A 249 -5.32 4.10 3.71
N VAL A 250 -4.15 4.70 3.79
CA VAL A 250 -3.96 6.04 4.34
C VAL A 250 -3.33 6.98 3.31
N SER A 251 -3.74 8.24 3.34
CA SER A 251 -3.17 9.33 2.55
C SER A 251 -3.61 10.66 3.17
N ASP A 252 -2.87 11.73 2.96
CA ASP A 252 -3.30 13.10 3.24
C ASP A 252 -4.16 13.59 2.06
N VAL A 253 -5.48 13.36 2.13
CA VAL A 253 -6.38 13.57 0.99
C VAL A 253 -6.77 15.03 0.78
N ASP A 254 -6.63 15.89 1.77
CA ASP A 254 -6.98 17.31 1.65
C ASP A 254 -5.78 18.25 1.69
N GLY A 255 -4.57 17.71 1.88
CA GLY A 255 -3.32 18.45 1.88
C GLY A 255 -3.09 19.27 3.15
N ASP A 256 -3.74 18.89 4.26
CA ASP A 256 -3.61 19.58 5.54
C ASP A 256 -2.40 19.11 6.37
N GLY A 257 -1.73 18.04 5.93
CA GLY A 257 -0.54 17.48 6.55
C GLY A 257 -0.82 16.37 7.55
N HIS A 258 -2.08 15.94 7.70
CA HIS A 258 -2.48 14.82 8.54
C HIS A 258 -2.90 13.63 7.68
N LEU A 259 -2.56 12.41 8.10
CA LEU A 259 -2.96 11.21 7.35
C LEU A 259 -4.43 10.87 7.62
N ASP A 260 -5.19 10.74 6.54
CA ASP A 260 -6.59 10.32 6.55
C ASP A 260 -6.68 8.81 6.31
N LEU A 261 -7.73 8.19 6.85
CA LEU A 261 -7.96 6.76 6.76
C LEU A 261 -9.14 6.46 5.85
N PHE A 262 -8.88 5.83 4.71
CA PHE A 262 -9.92 5.25 3.86
C PHE A 262 -10.08 3.76 4.19
N VAL A 263 -11.33 3.28 4.23
CA VAL A 263 -11.66 1.88 4.51
C VAL A 263 -12.66 1.39 3.47
N ALA A 264 -12.18 0.58 2.53
CA ALA A 264 -13.04 -0.13 1.61
C ALA A 264 -13.84 -1.23 2.32
N GLY A 265 -15.07 -1.48 1.89
CA GLY A 265 -15.86 -2.51 2.57
C GLY A 265 -17.16 -2.92 1.88
N TYR A 266 -17.74 -3.98 2.41
CA TYR A 266 -19.07 -4.44 2.02
C TYR A 266 -20.16 -3.62 2.73
N GLY A 267 -21.04 -3.02 1.94
CA GLY A 267 -22.09 -2.11 2.44
C GLY A 267 -21.65 -0.65 2.44
N GLY A 268 -20.60 -0.32 1.70
CA GLY A 268 -20.08 1.03 1.47
C GLY A 268 -18.74 1.31 2.14
N ASN A 269 -18.05 2.29 1.60
CA ASN A 269 -16.74 2.73 2.06
C ASN A 269 -16.86 3.80 3.14
N PHE A 270 -15.78 3.96 3.92
CA PHE A 270 -15.59 5.06 4.86
C PHE A 270 -14.34 5.86 4.45
N LEU A 271 -14.41 7.16 4.63
CA LEU A 271 -13.26 8.06 4.59
C LEU A 271 -13.27 8.88 5.89
N TYR A 272 -12.34 8.56 6.77
CA TYR A 272 -12.16 9.24 8.03
C TYR A 272 -11.06 10.28 7.86
N ARG A 273 -11.48 11.55 7.68
CA ARG A 273 -10.55 12.66 7.61
C ARG A 273 -10.00 12.97 9.00
N SER A 274 -8.68 12.98 9.10
CA SER A 274 -7.97 13.43 10.30
C SER A 274 -8.12 14.96 10.46
N THR A 275 -8.17 15.41 11.67
CA THR A 275 -8.06 16.84 12.01
C THR A 275 -6.86 17.09 12.94
N GLY A 276 -5.91 16.14 12.90
CA GLY A 276 -4.74 16.07 13.74
C GLY A 276 -5.00 15.56 15.16
N ARG A 277 -3.96 15.05 15.79
CA ARG A 277 -3.97 14.55 17.18
C ARG A 277 -5.05 13.50 17.44
N GLY A 278 -5.17 12.53 16.52
CA GLY A 278 -6.07 11.38 16.69
C GLY A 278 -7.56 11.69 16.60
N ARG A 279 -7.98 12.72 15.89
CA ARG A 279 -9.40 13.05 15.71
C ARG A 279 -9.82 12.82 14.27
N PHE A 280 -10.91 12.10 14.09
CA PHE A 280 -11.45 11.76 12.78
C PHE A 280 -12.88 12.29 12.58
N VAL A 281 -13.19 12.61 11.31
CA VAL A 281 -14.54 12.96 10.85
C VAL A 281 -14.85 12.12 9.61
N GLU A 282 -15.97 11.39 9.59
CA GLU A 282 -16.38 10.58 8.43
C GLU A 282 -16.91 11.51 7.31
N VAL A 283 -16.30 11.46 6.13
CA VAL A 283 -16.54 12.38 5.01
C VAL A 283 -16.72 11.68 3.66
N ALA A 284 -16.83 10.33 3.59
CA ALA A 284 -16.89 9.60 2.32
C ALA A 284 -18.04 10.07 1.41
N ALA A 285 -19.19 10.43 1.97
CA ALA A 285 -20.31 10.94 1.19
C ALA A 285 -20.06 12.35 0.65
N GLU A 286 -19.41 13.22 1.44
CA GLU A 286 -19.04 14.58 1.05
C GLU A 286 -18.01 14.57 -0.08
N PHE A 287 -17.00 13.71 0.04
CA PHE A 287 -15.94 13.55 -0.95
C PHE A 287 -16.34 12.72 -2.17
N GLY A 288 -17.50 12.03 -2.14
CA GLY A 288 -18.02 11.26 -3.28
C GLY A 288 -17.43 9.85 -3.42
N VAL A 289 -16.77 9.30 -2.39
CA VAL A 289 -16.10 7.98 -2.43
C VAL A 289 -16.86 6.87 -1.70
N LYS A 290 -18.10 7.10 -1.32
CA LYS A 290 -18.91 6.14 -0.56
C LYS A 290 -19.38 4.92 -1.37
N GLY A 291 -19.23 4.93 -2.71
CA GLY A 291 -19.71 3.90 -3.61
C GLY A 291 -18.98 2.56 -3.49
N GLY A 292 -19.63 1.51 -4.02
CA GLY A 292 -19.08 0.15 -4.02
C GLY A 292 -19.60 -0.72 -2.88
N ASP A 293 -20.66 -1.56 -3.15
CA ASP A 293 -21.21 -2.44 -2.10
C ASP A 293 -20.35 -3.66 -1.81
N LYS A 294 -19.32 -3.91 -2.62
CA LYS A 294 -18.42 -5.08 -2.52
C LYS A 294 -16.96 -4.69 -2.68
N ALA A 295 -16.62 -3.49 -2.22
CA ALA A 295 -15.23 -3.02 -2.24
C ALA A 295 -14.30 -3.91 -1.42
N THR A 296 -13.11 -4.18 -1.95
CA THR A 296 -12.12 -5.02 -1.30
C THR A 296 -10.85 -4.24 -0.99
N PRO A 297 -9.84 -4.15 -1.86
CA PRO A 297 -8.69 -3.29 -1.60
C PRO A 297 -8.95 -1.85 -2.05
N SER A 298 -8.12 -0.99 -1.54
CA SER A 298 -7.93 0.38 -2.02
C SER A 298 -6.45 0.72 -2.10
N ARG A 299 -6.08 1.56 -3.06
CA ARG A 299 -4.71 2.06 -3.19
C ARG A 299 -4.72 3.51 -3.65
N TRP A 300 -4.03 4.35 -2.89
CA TRP A 300 -3.77 5.73 -3.25
C TRP A 300 -2.58 5.83 -4.21
N GLY A 301 -2.65 6.74 -5.17
CA GLY A 301 -1.57 7.07 -6.08
C GLY A 301 -1.93 8.29 -6.93
N ASP A 302 -0.98 9.17 -7.19
CA ASP A 302 -1.14 10.30 -8.09
C ASP A 302 -0.79 9.84 -9.51
N TYR A 303 -1.76 9.18 -10.18
CA TYR A 303 -1.52 8.51 -11.46
C TYR A 303 -1.37 9.48 -12.63
N ASP A 304 -1.74 10.75 -12.46
CA ASP A 304 -1.61 11.78 -13.51
C ASP A 304 -0.63 12.90 -13.16
N ASN A 305 0.13 12.74 -12.06
CA ASN A 305 1.18 13.65 -11.60
C ASN A 305 0.71 15.10 -11.38
N ASP A 306 -0.56 15.29 -10.99
CA ASP A 306 -1.11 16.62 -10.74
C ASP A 306 -0.82 17.17 -9.32
N GLY A 307 -0.29 16.33 -8.44
CA GLY A 307 0.07 16.62 -7.06
C GLY A 307 -1.03 16.26 -6.07
N HIS A 308 -2.09 15.61 -6.51
CA HIS A 308 -3.18 15.18 -5.66
C HIS A 308 -3.33 13.66 -5.68
N PRO A 309 -3.52 13.00 -4.53
CA PRO A 309 -3.71 11.56 -4.51
C PRO A 309 -5.06 11.18 -5.11
N ASP A 310 -5.04 10.22 -6.02
CA ASP A 310 -6.20 9.54 -6.58
C ASP A 310 -6.40 8.21 -5.89
N LEU A 311 -7.61 7.64 -5.98
CA LEU A 311 -7.96 6.43 -5.26
C LEU A 311 -8.48 5.34 -6.19
N TYR A 312 -7.76 4.23 -6.31
CA TYR A 312 -8.32 3.02 -6.89
C TYR A 312 -9.01 2.18 -5.81
N VAL A 313 -10.26 1.79 -6.05
CA VAL A 313 -11.03 0.89 -5.19
C VAL A 313 -11.51 -0.29 -6.02
N SER A 314 -11.07 -1.48 -5.68
CA SER A 314 -11.47 -2.67 -6.41
C SER A 314 -12.71 -3.34 -5.81
N SER A 315 -13.38 -4.17 -6.62
CA SER A 315 -14.50 -5.02 -6.22
C SER A 315 -14.19 -6.45 -6.59
N TYR A 316 -14.35 -7.38 -5.66
CA TYR A 316 -14.13 -8.80 -5.96
C TYR A 316 -15.26 -9.44 -6.76
N VAL A 317 -16.34 -8.71 -7.02
CA VAL A 317 -17.52 -9.15 -7.76
C VAL A 317 -17.55 -8.47 -9.12
N ASP A 318 -17.74 -9.26 -10.16
CA ASP A 318 -17.97 -8.77 -11.51
C ASP A 318 -19.49 -8.80 -11.80
N GLN A 319 -20.18 -7.74 -11.45
CA GLN A 319 -21.61 -7.57 -11.69
C GLN A 319 -21.86 -6.26 -12.48
N PRO A 320 -22.80 -6.22 -13.42
CA PRO A 320 -23.03 -5.05 -14.28
C PRO A 320 -23.63 -3.83 -13.58
N THR A 321 -23.89 -3.89 -12.27
CA THR A 321 -24.41 -2.80 -11.45
C THR A 321 -23.28 -2.11 -10.65
N ASN A 322 -23.55 -1.50 -9.51
CA ASN A 322 -22.59 -0.75 -8.70
C ASN A 322 -21.47 -1.59 -8.02
N GLU A 323 -21.34 -2.87 -8.39
CA GLU A 323 -20.35 -3.79 -7.84
C GLU A 323 -19.22 -3.98 -8.85
N ARG A 324 -18.43 -2.95 -9.09
CA ARG A 324 -17.27 -2.88 -9.98
C ARG A 324 -16.13 -2.13 -9.34
N ASP A 325 -14.98 -2.12 -9.98
CA ASP A 325 -13.88 -1.25 -9.59
C ASP A 325 -14.19 0.22 -9.85
N PHE A 326 -13.52 1.09 -9.12
CA PHE A 326 -13.60 2.54 -9.25
C PHE A 326 -12.17 3.12 -9.32
N LEU A 327 -11.99 4.11 -10.15
CA LEU A 327 -10.84 5.01 -10.09
C LEU A 327 -11.37 6.42 -9.82
N PHE A 328 -11.23 6.84 -8.60
CA PHE A 328 -11.65 8.15 -8.13
C PHE A 328 -10.51 9.15 -8.33
N HIS A 329 -10.64 9.97 -9.37
CA HIS A 329 -9.74 11.09 -9.62
C HIS A 329 -10.16 12.29 -8.79
N ARG A 330 -9.19 13.00 -8.22
CA ARG A 330 -9.46 14.14 -7.37
C ARG A 330 -9.69 15.41 -8.15
N GLU A 331 -10.86 16.02 -8.01
CA GLU A 331 -11.23 17.33 -8.55
C GLU A 331 -11.49 18.34 -7.41
N GLY A 332 -10.47 19.06 -6.99
CA GLY A 332 -10.56 19.99 -5.85
C GLY A 332 -10.86 19.26 -4.54
N ASN A 333 -12.03 19.47 -3.94
CA ASN A 333 -12.45 18.82 -2.68
C ASN A 333 -13.37 17.59 -2.91
N ARG A 334 -13.42 17.05 -4.11
CA ARG A 334 -14.26 15.89 -4.46
C ARG A 334 -13.50 14.92 -5.33
N PHE A 335 -14.01 13.69 -5.33
CA PHE A 335 -13.54 12.63 -6.21
C PHE A 335 -14.59 12.31 -7.26
N VAL A 336 -14.15 12.07 -8.49
CA VAL A 336 -14.98 11.69 -9.63
C VAL A 336 -14.50 10.36 -10.17
N ASP A 337 -15.40 9.41 -10.35
CA ASP A 337 -15.06 8.11 -10.94
C ASP A 337 -14.79 8.25 -12.44
N VAL A 338 -13.55 8.04 -12.83
CA VAL A 338 -13.06 8.15 -14.22
C VAL A 338 -12.83 6.79 -14.88
N LEU A 339 -12.90 5.69 -14.15
CA LEU A 339 -12.61 4.35 -14.68
C LEU A 339 -13.41 3.98 -15.92
N PRO A 340 -14.73 4.29 -16.04
CA PRO A 340 -15.50 3.98 -17.24
C PRO A 340 -14.97 4.66 -18.50
N ALA A 341 -14.35 5.84 -18.37
CA ALA A 341 -13.78 6.57 -19.50
C ALA A 341 -12.47 5.98 -19.99
N LEU A 342 -11.71 5.31 -19.09
CA LEU A 342 -10.40 4.75 -19.39
C LEU A 342 -10.48 3.38 -20.09
N LYS A 343 -11.66 2.76 -20.16
CA LYS A 343 -11.87 1.43 -20.79
C LYS A 343 -11.01 0.31 -20.21
N LEU A 344 -10.56 0.45 -18.97
CA LEU A 344 -9.86 -0.61 -18.25
C LEU A 344 -10.87 -1.69 -17.83
N PRO A 345 -10.49 -2.98 -17.79
CA PRO A 345 -11.34 -4.01 -17.20
C PRO A 345 -11.59 -3.68 -15.73
N HIS A 346 -12.81 -3.88 -15.28
CA HIS A 346 -13.27 -3.50 -13.96
C HIS A 346 -14.23 -4.55 -13.43
N GLY A 347 -13.76 -5.33 -12.47
CA GLY A 347 -14.53 -6.34 -11.76
C GLY A 347 -13.74 -7.60 -11.43
N ALA A 348 -14.11 -8.22 -10.30
CA ALA A 348 -13.45 -9.36 -9.70
C ALA A 348 -11.95 -9.14 -9.37
N THR A 349 -11.54 -7.88 -9.24
CA THR A 349 -10.16 -7.50 -8.91
C THR A 349 -9.90 -7.74 -7.42
N HIS A 350 -8.75 -8.36 -7.11
CA HIS A 350 -8.30 -8.63 -5.75
C HIS A 350 -7.13 -7.75 -5.34
N GLY A 351 -6.00 -7.85 -5.99
CA GLY A 351 -4.85 -6.98 -5.71
C GLY A 351 -4.86 -5.75 -6.61
N VAL A 352 -4.49 -4.61 -6.07
CA VAL A 352 -4.24 -3.38 -6.82
C VAL A 352 -2.99 -2.70 -6.31
N GLN A 353 -2.07 -2.35 -7.22
CA GLN A 353 -0.88 -1.56 -6.89
C GLN A 353 -0.64 -0.50 -7.97
N TRP A 354 -0.27 0.69 -7.52
CA TRP A 354 0.36 1.71 -8.32
C TRP A 354 1.87 1.55 -8.21
N VAL A 355 2.57 1.52 -9.33
CA VAL A 355 4.01 1.26 -9.42
C VAL A 355 4.59 1.94 -10.65
N ASP A 356 5.72 2.61 -10.55
CA ASP A 356 6.52 3.02 -11.71
C ASP A 356 7.49 1.89 -12.03
N PHE A 357 7.06 0.92 -12.87
CA PHE A 357 7.86 -0.29 -13.13
C PHE A 357 8.92 -0.09 -14.21
N ASP A 358 8.81 0.96 -15.03
CA ASP A 358 9.77 1.24 -16.11
C ASP A 358 10.57 2.54 -15.91
N ASN A 359 10.49 3.10 -14.69
CA ASN A 359 11.27 4.25 -14.23
C ASN A 359 11.08 5.49 -15.14
N ASP A 360 9.88 5.68 -15.71
CA ASP A 360 9.59 6.81 -16.59
C ASP A 360 8.98 8.01 -15.85
N GLY A 361 8.59 7.84 -14.59
CA GLY A 361 8.15 8.86 -13.65
C GLY A 361 6.64 9.01 -13.58
N ASP A 362 5.87 8.11 -14.20
CA ASP A 362 4.44 8.00 -13.96
C ASP A 362 4.05 6.65 -13.30
N LEU A 363 2.89 6.62 -12.65
CA LEU A 363 2.43 5.41 -11.96
C LEU A 363 1.66 4.52 -12.92
N ASP A 364 2.13 3.30 -13.05
CA ASP A 364 1.51 2.19 -13.76
C ASP A 364 0.54 1.42 -12.87
N LEU A 365 -0.35 0.62 -13.47
CA LEU A 365 -1.39 -0.10 -12.74
C LEU A 365 -1.20 -1.62 -12.83
N SER A 366 -0.94 -2.25 -11.67
CA SER A 366 -0.87 -3.69 -11.50
C SER A 366 -2.12 -4.22 -10.82
N LEU A 367 -2.84 -5.13 -11.49
CA LEU A 367 -4.07 -5.72 -10.98
C LEU A 367 -3.95 -7.25 -10.89
N THR A 368 -4.65 -7.86 -9.94
CA THR A 368 -4.88 -9.30 -9.93
C THR A 368 -6.38 -9.61 -9.91
N ASN A 369 -6.77 -10.71 -10.52
CA ASN A 369 -8.15 -11.11 -10.63
C ASN A 369 -8.35 -12.55 -10.17
N ASN A 370 -9.16 -12.73 -9.15
CA ASN A 370 -9.46 -14.04 -8.56
C ASN A 370 -10.40 -14.90 -9.41
N ASN A 371 -11.03 -14.33 -10.43
CA ASN A 371 -11.92 -15.08 -11.29
C ASN A 371 -11.14 -16.22 -11.99
N PRO A 372 -11.68 -17.45 -12.07
CA PRO A 372 -11.04 -18.55 -12.78
C PRO A 372 -10.71 -18.30 -14.27
N THR A 373 -11.34 -17.31 -14.86
CA THR A 373 -11.14 -16.86 -16.24
C THR A 373 -10.43 -15.50 -16.35
N GLY A 374 -10.10 -14.87 -15.23
CA GLY A 374 -9.44 -13.58 -15.18
C GLY A 374 -7.94 -13.67 -15.46
N ALA A 375 -7.29 -12.52 -15.50
CA ALA A 375 -5.84 -12.39 -15.64
C ALA A 375 -5.29 -11.54 -14.48
N HIS A 376 -3.98 -11.36 -14.42
CA HIS A 376 -3.35 -10.40 -13.52
C HIS A 376 -2.62 -9.32 -14.36
N PRO A 377 -3.38 -8.44 -15.04
CA PRO A 377 -2.82 -7.52 -16.02
C PRO A 377 -1.93 -6.47 -15.37
N LEU A 378 -0.86 -6.14 -16.09
CA LEU A 378 -0.03 -4.97 -15.84
C LEU A 378 -0.30 -3.97 -16.96
N TYR A 379 -0.62 -2.73 -16.60
CA TYR A 379 -0.89 -1.65 -17.52
C TYR A 379 0.17 -0.56 -17.35
N ARG A 380 0.87 -0.24 -18.44
CA ARG A 380 1.71 0.95 -18.53
C ARG A 380 0.82 2.16 -18.68
N ASN A 381 1.04 3.18 -17.87
CA ASN A 381 0.48 4.50 -18.06
C ASN A 381 1.28 5.23 -19.15
N LEU A 382 0.62 6.02 -19.95
CA LEU A 382 1.25 6.75 -21.07
C LEU A 382 1.02 8.25 -20.88
N LEU A 383 1.51 8.81 -19.79
CA LEU A 383 1.44 10.26 -19.59
C LEU A 383 2.35 10.97 -20.59
N GLU A 384 1.79 11.97 -21.27
CA GLU A 384 2.57 12.78 -22.18
C GLU A 384 3.63 13.61 -21.43
N SER A 385 4.85 13.66 -21.97
CA SER A 385 5.88 14.60 -21.50
C SER A 385 5.38 16.06 -21.68
N PRO A 386 5.56 16.97 -20.70
CA PRO A 386 6.44 16.83 -19.53
C PRO A 386 5.80 16.20 -18.29
N ARG A 387 4.53 15.80 -18.30
CA ARG A 387 3.80 15.33 -17.11
C ARG A 387 4.43 14.10 -16.48
N ALA A 388 4.78 13.08 -17.26
CA ALA A 388 5.42 11.87 -16.77
C ALA A 388 6.67 12.16 -15.91
N SER A 389 7.45 13.18 -16.26
CA SER A 389 8.65 13.57 -15.50
C SER A 389 8.40 14.60 -14.38
N GLN A 390 7.15 14.94 -14.10
CA GLN A 390 6.77 15.87 -13.03
C GLN A 390 6.43 15.13 -11.73
N SER A 391 7.32 14.25 -11.32
CA SER A 391 7.24 13.48 -10.09
C SER A 391 8.59 13.43 -9.39
N VAL A 392 8.60 12.93 -8.18
CA VAL A 392 9.79 12.49 -7.47
C VAL A 392 9.49 11.17 -6.78
N GLU A 393 10.44 10.24 -6.89
CA GLU A 393 10.42 8.98 -6.18
C GLU A 393 11.42 9.02 -5.03
N VAL A 394 10.97 8.68 -3.84
CA VAL A 394 11.77 8.76 -2.61
C VAL A 394 11.89 7.38 -1.95
N ARG A 395 13.10 6.84 -1.94
CA ARG A 395 13.46 5.66 -1.14
C ARG A 395 13.92 6.12 0.24
N VAL A 396 13.20 5.72 1.27
CA VAL A 396 13.54 6.04 2.67
C VAL A 396 14.31 4.88 3.27
N VAL A 397 15.52 5.16 3.78
CA VAL A 397 16.38 4.16 4.40
C VAL A 397 16.83 4.61 5.78
N ASP A 398 17.21 3.66 6.61
CA ASP A 398 17.83 3.94 7.91
C ASP A 398 19.28 4.47 7.76
N ASN A 399 19.94 4.76 8.87
CA ASN A 399 21.30 5.25 8.88
C ASN A 399 22.35 4.23 8.37
N ARG A 400 21.99 2.95 8.27
CA ARG A 400 22.81 1.86 7.70
C ARG A 400 22.51 1.63 6.22
N GLY A 401 21.44 2.22 5.69
CA GLY A 401 20.99 2.07 4.31
C GLY A 401 19.96 0.95 4.12
N ARG A 402 19.37 0.38 5.21
CA ARG A 402 18.37 -0.66 5.16
C ARG A 402 16.97 -0.07 4.96
N GLN A 403 16.09 -0.77 4.28
CA GLN A 403 14.71 -0.36 4.03
C GLN A 403 13.77 -0.81 5.18
N THR A 404 14.07 -0.38 6.41
CA THR A 404 13.34 -0.71 7.64
C THR A 404 12.42 0.42 8.11
N ARG A 405 12.08 1.36 7.22
CA ARG A 405 11.35 2.59 7.58
C ARG A 405 9.90 2.60 7.12
N ALA A 406 9.25 1.42 7.09
CA ALA A 406 7.81 1.31 6.89
C ALA A 406 7.05 2.26 7.84
N GLY A 407 6.04 2.97 7.34
CA GLY A 407 5.30 3.97 8.09
C GLY A 407 5.94 5.36 8.15
N SER A 408 7.14 5.56 7.58
CA SER A 408 7.68 6.91 7.42
C SER A 408 6.87 7.71 6.42
N GLU A 409 6.63 8.98 6.75
CA GLU A 409 5.89 9.91 5.90
C GLU A 409 6.85 10.72 5.04
N VAL A 410 6.53 10.86 3.76
CA VAL A 410 7.27 11.71 2.81
C VAL A 410 6.36 12.87 2.42
N ARG A 411 6.80 14.10 2.63
CA ARG A 411 6.11 15.32 2.22
C ARG A 411 6.99 16.14 1.30
N VAL A 412 6.41 16.58 0.19
CA VAL A 412 7.13 17.35 -0.84
C VAL A 412 6.54 18.74 -0.92
N TYR A 413 7.40 19.74 -0.79
CA TYR A 413 7.03 21.15 -0.82
C TYR A 413 7.65 21.89 -2.00
N ALA A 414 7.00 22.93 -2.48
CA ALA A 414 7.62 23.85 -3.43
C ALA A 414 8.85 24.51 -2.78
N ALA A 415 10.02 24.44 -3.45
CA ALA A 415 11.31 24.82 -2.89
C ALA A 415 11.32 26.22 -2.24
N GLY A 416 11.86 26.31 -1.02
CA GLY A 416 11.92 27.54 -0.24
C GLY A 416 10.58 28.02 0.30
N THR A 417 9.53 27.18 0.25
CA THR A 417 8.19 27.51 0.76
C THR A 417 7.66 26.42 1.70
N ARG A 418 6.43 26.65 2.24
CA ARG A 418 5.68 25.63 2.97
C ARG A 418 4.44 25.16 2.19
N ARG A 419 4.39 25.44 0.89
CA ARG A 419 3.29 24.94 0.05
C ARG A 419 3.52 23.47 -0.26
N LEU A 420 2.71 22.62 0.35
CA LEU A 420 2.70 21.18 0.07
C LEU A 420 2.32 20.95 -1.39
N LEU A 421 3.03 20.05 -2.05
CA LEU A 421 2.76 19.60 -3.42
C LEU A 421 2.12 18.23 -3.41
N GLY A 422 2.51 17.38 -2.47
CA GLY A 422 1.98 16.05 -2.29
C GLY A 422 2.70 15.33 -1.16
N SER A 423 2.17 14.19 -0.76
CA SER A 423 2.71 13.36 0.32
C SER A 423 2.46 11.88 0.03
N GLY A 424 3.20 11.02 0.73
CA GLY A 424 3.00 9.58 0.70
C GLY A 424 3.57 8.92 1.94
N LEU A 425 3.24 7.64 2.12
CA LEU A 425 3.70 6.80 3.21
C LEU A 425 4.55 5.66 2.66
N VAL A 426 5.68 5.36 3.31
CA VAL A 426 6.40 4.10 3.06
C VAL A 426 5.47 2.94 3.46
N ASP A 427 5.21 2.04 2.54
CA ASP A 427 4.12 1.04 2.62
C ASP A 427 4.18 0.19 3.90
N THR A 428 3.05 0.06 4.58
CA THR A 428 2.86 -0.76 5.79
C THR A 428 1.82 -1.86 5.58
N GLY A 429 1.37 -2.03 4.35
CA GLY A 429 0.34 -2.96 3.94
C GLY A 429 -0.87 -2.24 3.36
N SER A 430 -1.05 -2.33 2.05
CA SER A 430 -2.18 -1.78 1.31
C SER A 430 -2.38 -2.53 -0.02
N GLY A 431 -3.43 -2.22 -0.76
CA GLY A 431 -3.69 -2.87 -2.04
C GLY A 431 -4.17 -4.33 -1.95
N TYR A 432 -4.60 -4.77 -0.80
CA TYR A 432 -5.16 -6.06 -0.41
C TYR A 432 -4.14 -7.18 -0.22
N CYS A 433 -4.00 -7.56 1.05
CA CYS A 433 -3.19 -8.69 1.48
C CYS A 433 -1.72 -8.60 1.03
N SER A 434 -1.21 -7.41 0.74
CA SER A 434 0.14 -7.17 0.24
C SER A 434 0.85 -6.10 1.04
N GLN A 435 2.17 -6.18 1.08
CA GLN A 435 3.06 -5.07 1.40
C GLN A 435 4.21 -5.05 0.41
N ASN A 436 4.56 -3.86 -0.04
CA ASN A 436 5.59 -3.62 -1.03
C ASN A 436 6.83 -2.97 -0.41
N VAL A 437 7.97 -3.17 -1.07
CA VAL A 437 9.18 -2.40 -0.82
C VAL A 437 9.48 -1.58 -2.08
N MET A 438 8.87 -0.39 -2.14
CA MET A 438 8.94 0.52 -3.29
C MET A 438 9.24 1.94 -2.82
N PRO A 439 9.81 2.78 -3.68
CA PRO A 439 9.88 4.21 -3.43
C PRO A 439 8.50 4.84 -3.23
N VAL A 440 8.44 5.92 -2.47
CA VAL A 440 7.25 6.76 -2.37
C VAL A 440 7.23 7.71 -3.56
N HIS A 441 6.23 7.55 -4.42
CA HIS A 441 6.00 8.42 -5.56
C HIS A 441 5.15 9.63 -5.15
N VAL A 442 5.54 10.83 -5.61
CA VAL A 442 4.80 12.07 -5.39
C VAL A 442 4.80 12.90 -6.67
N GLY A 443 3.62 13.16 -7.22
CA GLY A 443 3.43 14.09 -8.32
C GLY A 443 3.65 15.53 -7.88
N LEU A 444 4.14 16.37 -8.77
CA LEU A 444 4.61 17.73 -8.46
C LEU A 444 3.82 18.83 -9.18
N GLY A 445 2.87 18.44 -10.01
CA GLY A 445 2.16 19.36 -10.88
C GLY A 445 3.15 20.14 -11.76
N SER A 446 3.23 21.46 -11.60
CA SER A 446 4.13 22.31 -12.40
C SER A 446 5.42 22.72 -11.69
N SER A 447 5.78 22.12 -10.55
CA SER A 447 6.92 22.56 -9.76
C SER A 447 8.22 21.98 -10.30
N SER A 448 9.24 22.84 -10.51
CA SER A 448 10.55 22.46 -11.07
C SER A 448 11.65 22.29 -10.02
N ARG A 449 11.41 22.67 -8.78
CA ARG A 449 12.32 22.48 -7.64
C ARG A 449 11.50 22.25 -6.37
N VAL A 450 11.97 21.32 -5.54
CA VAL A 450 11.24 20.89 -4.35
C VAL A 450 12.13 20.80 -3.12
N ASP A 451 11.51 20.90 -1.96
CA ASP A 451 12.08 20.54 -0.67
C ASP A 451 11.32 19.30 -0.16
N ILE A 452 12.04 18.28 0.30
CA ILE A 452 11.47 17.02 0.74
C ILE A 452 11.68 16.88 2.25
N GLU A 453 10.62 16.59 2.96
CA GLU A 453 10.61 16.23 4.37
C GLU A 453 10.29 14.73 4.48
N VAL A 454 11.14 14.01 5.18
CA VAL A 454 10.86 12.64 5.63
C VAL A 454 10.68 12.65 7.13
N THR A 455 9.50 12.28 7.60
CA THR A 455 9.20 12.07 9.01
C THR A 455 9.27 10.59 9.31
N SER A 456 10.23 10.18 10.12
CA SER A 456 10.41 8.80 10.60
C SER A 456 10.16 8.71 12.09
N MET A 457 9.77 7.51 12.56
CA MET A 457 9.50 7.23 13.95
C MET A 457 10.81 6.93 14.71
N SER A 458 10.83 7.21 15.98
CA SER A 458 11.92 6.85 16.89
C SER A 458 11.40 6.66 18.31
N LYS A 459 12.13 5.94 19.16
CA LYS A 459 11.73 5.60 20.57
C LYS A 459 11.18 6.74 21.42
N ILE A 460 11.28 7.97 21.00
CA ILE A 460 10.90 9.14 21.83
C ILE A 460 10.13 10.22 21.06
N ARG A 461 10.05 10.16 19.74
CA ARG A 461 9.40 11.21 18.92
C ARG A 461 9.49 10.94 17.43
N ARG A 462 8.70 11.68 16.66
CA ARG A 462 8.87 11.88 15.22
C ARG A 462 10.18 12.61 14.92
N VAL A 463 10.94 12.12 13.95
CA VAL A 463 12.22 12.71 13.51
C VAL A 463 12.09 13.15 12.06
N MET A 464 12.29 14.44 11.82
CA MET A 464 12.22 15.02 10.48
C MET A 464 13.61 15.13 9.85
N THR A 465 13.75 14.61 8.65
CA THR A 465 14.92 14.74 7.79
C THR A 465 14.57 15.56 6.56
N TRP A 466 15.37 16.57 6.23
CA TRP A 466 15.13 17.47 5.11
C TRP A 466 16.15 17.33 4.00
N GLN A 467 15.68 17.27 2.76
CA GLN A 467 16.48 17.41 1.54
C GLN A 467 15.94 18.63 0.77
N THR A 468 16.74 19.69 0.65
CA THR A 468 16.24 20.96 0.07
C THR A 468 16.80 21.23 -1.32
N GLY A 469 15.99 21.92 -2.14
CA GLY A 469 16.41 22.39 -3.45
C GLY A 469 16.62 21.28 -4.48
N VAL A 470 15.93 20.17 -4.32
CA VAL A 470 15.97 19.02 -5.23
C VAL A 470 15.37 19.42 -6.57
N THR A 471 16.04 19.06 -7.67
CA THR A 471 15.48 19.14 -9.01
C THR A 471 14.87 17.77 -9.32
N PRO A 472 13.57 17.68 -9.58
CA PRO A 472 12.92 16.45 -10.00
C PRO A 472 13.57 15.87 -11.25
N GLY A 473 13.57 14.56 -11.37
CA GLY A 473 14.15 13.87 -12.50
C GLY A 473 13.85 12.39 -12.41
N ARG A 474 14.10 11.66 -13.48
CA ARG A 474 13.96 10.22 -13.50
C ARG A 474 14.93 9.56 -12.50
N GLY A 475 14.46 8.54 -11.84
CA GLY A 475 15.20 7.74 -10.89
C GLY A 475 14.91 8.08 -9.42
N VAL A 476 15.28 7.15 -8.57
CA VAL A 476 14.91 7.12 -7.15
C VAL A 476 15.89 7.95 -6.31
N LEU A 477 15.37 8.91 -5.56
CA LEU A 477 16.12 9.68 -4.59
C LEU A 477 16.17 8.93 -3.24
N THR A 478 17.35 8.48 -2.82
CA THR A 478 17.50 7.83 -1.52
C THR A 478 17.73 8.87 -0.42
N ILE A 479 16.84 8.90 0.58
CA ILE A 479 16.96 9.75 1.77
C ILE A 479 17.26 8.87 3.00
N ARG A 480 18.42 9.16 3.64
CA ARG A 480 18.82 8.49 4.88
C ARG A 480 18.26 9.23 6.08
N THR A 481 17.48 8.52 6.90
CA THR A 481 16.94 9.06 8.13
C THR A 481 17.92 8.84 9.29
N LEU A 482 17.89 9.77 10.25
CA LEU A 482 18.60 9.61 11.51
C LEU A 482 17.78 8.69 12.43
N ARG A 483 18.46 7.92 13.29
CA ARG A 483 17.80 7.14 14.35
C ARG A 483 17.15 8.04 15.39
#